data_b0efb69f95da30c71dd05b8efacc04d9
#
_entry.id   b0efb69f95da30c71dd05b8efacc04d9
#
_cell.length_a   1.000
_cell.length_b   1.000
_cell.length_c   1.000
_cell.angle_alpha   90.00
_cell.angle_beta   90.00
_cell.angle_gamma   90.00
#
_symmetry.space_group_name_H-M   'P 1'
#
loop_
_entity.id
_entity.type
_entity.pdbx_description
1 polymer ?
#
loop_
_entity_poly.entity_id
_entity_poly.type
_entity_poly.pdbx_seq_one_letter_code
_entity_poly.pdbx_strand_id
1 'polypeptide(L)'
;LVLKEGSNIAVIGGGPSGSFFTYFALNFAERYGLNINIDVIEAKDFNCAGPAGCNNCGGIVSESLIQMLSADGIVLPADVIRKGIETYTLHLEQGFTEIGAPVDEQRIASMFRGLGPKGCSLGDHKSFDDHLMELCALKGANIIHDRVLNMERNENGVIIKTKNNFEKKYDL
;
A
#
# COMPACT_ATOMS: atom_id res chain seq x y z
N LEU A 1 -11.13 -22.40 4.37
CA LEU A 1 -11.26 -21.35 5.38
C LEU A 1 -12.54 -20.56 5.07
N VAL A 2 -13.39 -20.34 6.07
CA VAL A 2 -14.60 -19.52 5.97
C VAL A 2 -14.50 -18.44 7.05
N LEU A 3 -14.52 -17.17 6.64
CA LEU A 3 -14.58 -16.06 7.57
C LEU A 3 -15.96 -16.01 8.23
N LYS A 4 -15.97 -15.70 9.51
CA LYS A 4 -17.18 -15.62 10.35
C LYS A 4 -17.21 -14.28 11.05
N GLU A 5 -18.33 -13.99 11.68
CA GLU A 5 -18.46 -12.85 12.60
C GLU A 5 -17.36 -12.89 13.66
N GLY A 6 -16.64 -11.80 13.82
CA GLY A 6 -15.53 -11.66 14.76
C GLY A 6 -14.20 -12.31 14.33
N SER A 7 -14.10 -12.84 13.10
CA SER A 7 -12.82 -13.39 12.60
C SER A 7 -11.69 -12.37 12.67
N ASN A 8 -10.53 -12.85 13.15
CA ASN A 8 -9.30 -12.04 13.24
C ASN A 8 -8.38 -12.38 12.07
N ILE A 9 -7.96 -11.37 11.34
CA ILE A 9 -7.09 -11.49 10.16
C ILE A 9 -5.82 -10.69 10.39
N ALA A 10 -4.67 -11.28 10.08
CA ALA A 10 -3.41 -10.58 10.05
C ALA A 10 -2.96 -10.33 8.61
N VAL A 11 -2.63 -9.08 8.30
CA VAL A 11 -1.99 -8.68 7.06
C VAL A 11 -0.56 -8.28 7.36
N ILE A 12 0.39 -9.05 6.84
CA ILE A 12 1.81 -8.80 7.05
C ILE A 12 2.34 -7.95 5.90
N GLY A 13 2.60 -6.68 6.19
CA GLY A 13 3.01 -5.66 5.24
C GLY A 13 1.89 -4.71 4.86
N GLY A 14 2.07 -3.43 5.15
CA GLY A 14 1.15 -2.32 4.85
C GLY A 14 1.42 -1.62 3.51
N GLY A 15 2.27 -2.18 2.65
CA GLY A 15 2.44 -1.67 1.28
C GLY A 15 1.17 -1.86 0.43
N PRO A 16 1.16 -1.45 -0.86
CA PRO A 16 -0.06 -1.44 -1.67
C PRO A 16 -0.83 -2.76 -1.68
N SER A 17 -0.14 -3.91 -1.77
CA SER A 17 -0.81 -5.22 -1.75
C SER A 17 -1.60 -5.45 -0.45
N GLY A 18 -0.96 -5.22 0.71
CA GLY A 18 -1.60 -5.43 2.00
C GLY A 18 -2.70 -4.40 2.26
N SER A 19 -2.46 -3.14 1.89
CA SER A 19 -3.46 -2.08 2.03
C SER A 19 -4.67 -2.31 1.12
N PHE A 20 -4.48 -2.70 -0.14
CA PHE A 20 -5.60 -3.03 -1.03
C PHE A 20 -6.38 -4.25 -0.53
N PHE A 21 -5.68 -5.32 -0.13
CA PHE A 21 -6.36 -6.48 0.46
C PHE A 21 -7.22 -6.05 1.66
N THR A 22 -6.64 -5.30 2.60
CA THR A 22 -7.34 -4.83 3.81
C THR A 22 -8.55 -3.97 3.48
N TYR A 23 -8.38 -2.97 2.60
CA TYR A 23 -9.45 -2.07 2.18
C TYR A 23 -10.63 -2.82 1.55
N PHE A 24 -10.34 -3.71 0.60
CA PHE A 24 -11.38 -4.47 -0.09
C PHE A 24 -12.01 -5.55 0.80
N ALA A 25 -11.22 -6.21 1.67
CA ALA A 25 -11.76 -7.19 2.61
C ALA A 25 -12.76 -6.55 3.57
N LEU A 26 -12.45 -5.35 4.09
CA LEU A 26 -13.37 -4.59 4.94
C LEU A 26 -14.61 -4.13 4.16
N ASN A 27 -14.46 -3.66 2.92
CA ASN A 27 -15.59 -3.30 2.07
C ASN A 27 -16.52 -4.49 1.79
N PHE A 28 -15.96 -5.67 1.51
CA PHE A 28 -16.77 -6.87 1.30
C PHE A 28 -17.44 -7.31 2.59
N ALA A 29 -16.74 -7.30 3.72
CA ALA A 29 -17.31 -7.65 5.01
C ALA A 29 -18.51 -6.75 5.34
N GLU A 30 -18.38 -5.43 5.17
CA GLU A 30 -19.48 -4.48 5.35
C GLU A 30 -20.68 -4.79 4.45
N ARG A 31 -20.45 -5.08 3.16
CA ARG A 31 -21.53 -5.44 2.20
C ARG A 31 -22.26 -6.71 2.59
N TYR A 32 -21.58 -7.66 3.23
CA TYR A 32 -22.17 -8.90 3.71
C TYR A 32 -22.70 -8.83 5.15
N GLY A 33 -22.62 -7.66 5.78
CA GLY A 33 -23.03 -7.49 7.18
C GLY A 33 -22.19 -8.30 8.16
N LEU A 34 -20.91 -8.52 7.83
CA LEU A 34 -19.98 -9.32 8.62
C LEU A 34 -18.96 -8.40 9.28
N ASN A 35 -18.85 -8.45 10.61
CA ASN A 35 -17.80 -7.75 11.33
C ASN A 35 -16.54 -8.63 11.41
N ILE A 36 -15.43 -8.16 10.86
CA ILE A 36 -14.12 -8.81 10.92
C ILE A 36 -13.11 -7.85 11.53
N ASN A 37 -12.10 -8.39 12.17
CA ASN A 37 -10.99 -7.61 12.72
C ASN A 37 -9.75 -7.82 11.85
N ILE A 38 -9.17 -6.75 11.34
CA ILE A 38 -7.92 -6.82 10.55
C ILE A 38 -6.83 -6.03 11.25
N ASP A 39 -5.73 -6.71 11.58
CA ASP A 39 -4.48 -6.09 12.00
C ASP A 39 -3.53 -6.05 10.80
N VAL A 40 -3.08 -4.85 10.43
CA VAL A 40 -2.01 -4.66 9.43
C VAL A 40 -0.71 -4.44 10.19
N ILE A 41 0.25 -5.35 10.01
CA ILE A 41 1.54 -5.30 10.71
C ILE A 41 2.60 -4.84 9.70
N GLU A 42 3.10 -3.60 9.85
CA GLU A 42 4.08 -3.01 8.95
C GLU A 42 5.34 -2.58 9.71
N ALA A 43 6.49 -3.06 9.23
CA ALA A 43 7.77 -2.78 9.85
C ALA A 43 8.38 -1.44 9.43
N LYS A 44 7.95 -0.90 8.28
CA LYS A 44 8.45 0.36 7.74
C LYS A 44 7.63 1.54 8.25
N ASP A 45 8.29 2.64 8.45
CA ASP A 45 7.66 3.93 8.62
C ASP A 45 7.63 4.64 7.25
N PHE A 46 6.46 4.69 6.63
CA PHE A 46 6.30 5.33 5.32
C PHE A 46 6.46 6.85 5.35
N ASN A 47 6.64 7.44 6.53
CA ASN A 47 7.04 8.83 6.73
C ASN A 47 8.57 9.02 6.79
N CYS A 48 9.33 7.97 6.40
CA CYS A 48 10.78 8.01 6.31
C CYS A 48 11.28 7.92 4.86
N ALA A 49 12.37 8.63 4.57
CA ALA A 49 13.09 8.50 3.31
C ALA A 49 14.08 7.34 3.33
N GLY A 50 14.39 6.80 2.16
CA GLY A 50 15.30 5.69 1.99
C GLY A 50 14.75 4.36 2.50
N PRO A 51 15.59 3.36 2.80
CA PRO A 51 15.16 1.98 3.06
C PRO A 51 14.20 1.81 4.24
N ALA A 52 14.15 2.78 5.16
CA ALA A 52 13.23 2.76 6.29
C ALA A 52 11.76 2.93 5.87
N GLY A 53 11.49 3.61 4.78
CA GLY A 53 10.15 3.86 4.27
C GLY A 53 9.99 3.54 2.79
N CYS A 54 11.00 3.79 1.96
CA CYS A 54 10.93 3.62 0.51
C CYS A 54 11.36 2.20 0.05
N ASN A 55 10.66 1.66 -0.93
CA ASN A 55 10.99 0.37 -1.56
C ASN A 55 11.86 0.51 -2.81
N ASN A 56 12.39 1.71 -3.09
CA ASN A 56 13.23 2.03 -4.25
C ASN A 56 12.58 1.67 -5.60
N CYS A 57 11.26 1.72 -5.69
CA CYS A 57 10.56 1.57 -6.97
C CYS A 57 10.38 2.95 -7.65
N GLY A 58 10.04 2.95 -8.93
CA GLY A 58 9.82 4.18 -9.70
C GLY A 58 8.59 4.98 -9.27
N GLY A 59 7.69 4.37 -8.48
CA GLY A 59 6.44 5.03 -8.06
C GLY A 59 5.54 5.38 -9.24
N ILE A 60 5.59 4.60 -10.31
CA ILE A 60 4.84 4.85 -11.54
C ILE A 60 3.55 4.04 -11.53
N VAL A 61 2.44 4.70 -11.78
CA VAL A 61 1.12 4.07 -11.91
C VAL A 61 0.43 4.54 -13.19
N SER A 62 -0.34 3.62 -13.79
CA SER A 62 -1.12 3.94 -14.98
C SER A 62 -2.40 4.72 -14.62
N GLU A 63 -2.89 5.49 -15.57
CA GLU A 63 -4.20 6.15 -15.46
C GLU A 63 -5.33 5.14 -15.19
N SER A 64 -5.30 3.99 -15.86
CA SER A 64 -6.31 2.95 -15.66
C SER A 64 -6.37 2.45 -14.22
N LEU A 65 -5.21 2.32 -13.55
CA LEU A 65 -5.19 1.98 -12.13
C LEU A 65 -5.83 3.08 -11.28
N ILE A 66 -5.49 4.35 -11.55
CA ILE A 66 -6.05 5.50 -10.81
C ILE A 66 -7.57 5.54 -10.98
N GLN A 67 -8.07 5.33 -12.20
CA GLN A 67 -9.51 5.31 -12.49
C GLN A 67 -10.21 4.15 -11.78
N MET A 68 -9.62 2.94 -11.79
CA MET A 68 -10.18 1.78 -11.09
C MET A 68 -10.21 2.02 -9.57
N LEU A 69 -9.14 2.54 -9.00
CA LEU A 69 -9.09 2.86 -7.57
C LEU A 69 -10.16 3.88 -7.20
N SER A 70 -10.33 4.92 -8.02
CA SER A 70 -11.34 5.96 -7.82
C SER A 70 -12.77 5.40 -7.87
N ALA A 71 -13.05 4.48 -8.80
CA ALA A 71 -14.35 3.79 -8.92
C ALA A 71 -14.66 2.95 -7.67
N ASP A 72 -13.65 2.42 -7.01
CA ASP A 72 -13.76 1.64 -5.77
C ASP A 72 -13.67 2.50 -4.49
N GLY A 73 -13.66 3.83 -4.64
CA GLY A 73 -13.64 4.79 -3.52
C GLY A 73 -12.25 5.13 -2.99
N ILE A 74 -11.18 4.67 -3.64
CA ILE A 74 -9.80 5.06 -3.32
C ILE A 74 -9.42 6.25 -4.20
N VAL A 75 -9.66 7.45 -3.69
CA VAL A 75 -9.30 8.70 -4.38
C VAL A 75 -7.88 9.10 -3.97
N LEU A 76 -7.03 9.33 -4.97
CA LEU A 76 -5.68 9.82 -4.74
C LEU A 76 -5.69 11.35 -4.74
N PRO A 77 -5.39 12.00 -3.62
CA PRO A 77 -5.35 13.45 -3.52
C PRO A 77 -4.10 14.02 -4.22
N ALA A 78 -4.15 15.31 -4.52
CA ALA A 78 -3.10 16.00 -5.27
C ALA A 78 -1.73 16.01 -4.54
N ASP A 79 -1.73 15.88 -3.22
CA ASP A 79 -0.51 15.79 -2.42
C ASP A 79 0.13 14.38 -2.45
N VAL A 80 -0.61 13.35 -2.88
CA VAL A 80 -0.08 12.01 -3.13
C VAL A 80 0.44 11.87 -4.56
N ILE A 81 -0.24 12.47 -5.54
CA ILE A 81 0.19 12.48 -6.94
C ILE A 81 1.27 13.53 -7.11
N ARG A 82 2.48 13.10 -7.47
CA ARG A 82 3.60 14.02 -7.64
C ARG A 82 3.59 14.71 -8.99
N LYS A 83 3.43 13.95 -10.08
CA LYS A 83 3.50 14.47 -11.44
C LYS A 83 2.87 13.51 -12.45
N GLY A 84 2.25 14.05 -13.48
CA GLY A 84 1.92 13.30 -14.70
C GLY A 84 3.14 13.13 -15.58
N ILE A 85 3.19 12.02 -16.30
CA ILE A 85 4.28 11.64 -17.21
C ILE A 85 3.70 11.56 -18.63
N GLU A 86 4.35 12.26 -19.56
CA GLU A 86 3.95 12.32 -20.98
C GLU A 86 4.82 11.41 -21.85
N THR A 87 6.08 11.22 -21.49
CA THR A 87 7.08 10.59 -22.34
C THR A 87 8.05 9.75 -21.51
N TYR A 88 8.47 8.61 -22.08
CA TYR A 88 9.62 7.84 -21.61
C TYR A 88 10.79 8.02 -22.57
N THR A 89 11.95 8.36 -22.03
CA THR A 89 13.20 8.38 -22.79
C THR A 89 14.00 7.13 -22.47
N LEU A 90 14.20 6.28 -23.46
CA LEU A 90 15.04 5.10 -23.35
C LEU A 90 16.46 5.44 -23.80
N HIS A 91 17.42 5.32 -22.88
CA HIS A 91 18.85 5.48 -23.17
C HIS A 91 19.45 4.13 -23.53
N LEU A 92 19.96 3.99 -24.74
CA LEU A 92 20.55 2.79 -25.30
C LEU A 92 22.04 3.07 -25.59
N GLU A 93 22.83 2.01 -25.86
CA GLU A 93 24.25 2.17 -26.23
C GLU A 93 24.43 3.01 -27.51
N GLN A 94 23.48 2.95 -28.44
CA GLN A 94 23.51 3.66 -29.73
C GLN A 94 22.90 5.08 -29.67
N GLY A 95 22.40 5.51 -28.50
CA GLY A 95 21.74 6.81 -28.34
C GLY A 95 20.50 6.74 -27.49
N PHE A 96 19.52 7.59 -27.75
CA PHE A 96 18.25 7.56 -27.04
C PHE A 96 17.05 7.55 -27.98
N THR A 97 15.94 7.06 -27.52
CA THR A 97 14.63 7.17 -28.19
C THR A 97 13.56 7.58 -27.21
N GLU A 98 12.60 8.36 -27.66
CA GLU A 98 11.47 8.80 -26.87
C GLU A 98 10.22 8.02 -27.25
N ILE A 99 9.47 7.57 -26.26
CA ILE A 99 8.18 6.93 -26.39
C ILE A 99 7.17 7.86 -25.74
N GLY A 100 6.50 8.66 -26.54
CA GLY A 100 5.44 9.55 -26.09
C GLY A 100 4.09 8.85 -25.96
N ALA A 101 3.16 9.48 -25.23
CA ALA A 101 1.78 9.06 -25.24
C ALA A 101 1.17 9.26 -26.63
N PRO A 102 0.27 8.35 -27.10
CA PRO A 102 -0.37 8.48 -28.42
C PRO A 102 -1.23 9.74 -28.60
N VAL A 103 -1.65 10.32 -27.52
CA VAL A 103 -2.38 11.58 -27.42
C VAL A 103 -1.70 12.43 -26.36
N ASP A 104 -1.75 13.76 -26.51
CA ASP A 104 -1.11 14.73 -25.58
C ASP A 104 -1.77 14.71 -24.18
N GLU A 105 -1.92 13.53 -23.60
CA GLU A 105 -2.50 13.34 -22.27
C GLU A 105 -1.50 12.69 -21.33
N GLN A 106 -1.46 13.18 -20.11
CA GLN A 106 -0.64 12.62 -19.04
C GLN A 106 -1.33 11.39 -18.43
N ARG A 107 -1.17 10.23 -19.08
CA ARG A 107 -1.85 8.97 -18.70
C ARG A 107 -1.12 8.13 -17.65
N ILE A 108 -0.02 8.64 -17.13
CA ILE A 108 0.81 7.96 -16.18
C ILE A 108 1.15 8.96 -15.09
N ALA A 109 1.03 8.53 -13.84
CA ALA A 109 1.38 9.37 -12.71
C ALA A 109 2.57 8.80 -11.94
N SER A 110 3.41 9.67 -11.42
CA SER A 110 4.42 9.34 -10.43
C SER A 110 3.96 9.74 -9.04
N MET A 111 4.32 8.93 -8.07
CA MET A 111 4.04 9.17 -6.65
C MET A 111 5.19 8.67 -5.79
N PHE A 112 5.27 9.14 -4.57
CA PHE A 112 6.27 8.63 -3.65
C PHE A 112 5.80 7.35 -2.97
N ARG A 113 6.71 6.37 -2.91
CA ARG A 113 6.64 5.20 -2.05
C ARG A 113 7.48 5.49 -0.82
N GLY A 114 6.88 5.46 0.37
CA GLY A 114 7.49 6.12 1.53
C GLY A 114 7.79 7.59 1.20
N LEU A 115 8.78 8.16 1.81
CA LEU A 115 9.24 9.51 1.44
C LEU A 115 10.32 9.52 0.34
N GLY A 116 10.35 8.49 -0.48
CA GLY A 116 11.29 8.39 -1.60
C GLY A 116 12.73 8.04 -1.19
N PRO A 117 13.67 8.03 -2.14
CA PRO A 117 15.07 7.76 -1.89
C PRO A 117 15.71 8.78 -0.95
N LYS A 118 16.82 8.41 -0.30
CA LYS A 118 17.61 9.36 0.50
C LYS A 118 18.04 10.57 -0.34
N GLY A 119 17.92 11.75 0.23
CA GLY A 119 18.29 13.00 -0.43
C GLY A 119 17.21 13.60 -1.33
N CYS A 120 16.08 12.95 -1.49
CA CYS A 120 14.91 13.57 -2.11
C CYS A 120 14.21 14.49 -1.11
N SER A 121 13.83 15.67 -1.58
CA SER A 121 12.90 16.55 -0.86
C SER A 121 11.50 16.32 -1.41
N LEU A 122 10.56 16.07 -0.54
CA LEU A 122 9.16 15.81 -0.90
C LEU A 122 8.32 17.08 -0.98
N GLY A 123 8.78 18.17 -0.36
CA GLY A 123 7.92 19.33 -0.12
C GLY A 123 6.67 18.89 0.65
N ASP A 124 5.49 19.29 0.19
CA ASP A 124 4.21 19.00 0.82
C ASP A 124 3.57 17.68 0.36
N HIS A 125 4.33 16.81 -0.34
CA HIS A 125 3.78 15.55 -0.84
C HIS A 125 3.74 14.47 0.24
N LYS A 126 2.66 13.68 0.22
CA LYS A 126 2.47 12.50 1.07
C LYS A 126 2.90 11.22 0.37
N SER A 127 3.24 10.21 1.17
CA SER A 127 3.49 8.86 0.70
C SER A 127 2.20 8.19 0.20
N PHE A 128 2.27 7.52 -0.95
CA PHE A 128 1.18 6.68 -1.43
C PHE A 128 0.88 5.52 -0.48
N ASP A 129 1.94 4.90 0.08
CA ASP A 129 1.78 3.79 1.03
C ASP A 129 1.11 4.26 2.32
N ASP A 130 1.51 5.40 2.84
CA ASP A 130 0.93 5.99 4.06
C ASP A 130 -0.53 6.36 3.84
N HIS A 131 -0.85 6.99 2.72
CA HIS A 131 -2.23 7.31 2.34
C HIS A 131 -3.12 6.06 2.28
N LEU A 132 -2.64 4.97 1.68
CA LEU A 132 -3.41 3.72 1.63
C LEU A 132 -3.62 3.12 3.02
N MET A 133 -2.62 3.16 3.90
CA MET A 133 -2.77 2.70 5.28
C MET A 133 -3.74 3.57 6.08
N GLU A 134 -3.70 4.91 5.90
CA GLU A 134 -4.69 5.81 6.50
C GLU A 134 -6.12 5.42 6.08
N LEU A 135 -6.35 5.12 4.80
CA LEU A 135 -7.65 4.66 4.32
C LEU A 135 -8.08 3.33 4.97
N CYS A 136 -7.15 2.40 5.17
CA CYS A 136 -7.43 1.15 5.88
C CYS A 136 -7.81 1.41 7.35
N ALA A 137 -7.08 2.30 8.03
CA ALA A 137 -7.37 2.67 9.41
C ALA A 137 -8.74 3.36 9.54
N LEU A 138 -9.10 4.25 8.62
CA LEU A 138 -10.40 4.90 8.56
C LEU A 138 -11.56 3.90 8.36
N LYS A 139 -11.28 2.75 7.72
CA LYS A 139 -12.24 1.65 7.59
C LYS A 139 -12.28 0.69 8.78
N GLY A 140 -11.46 0.93 9.80
CA GLY A 140 -11.45 0.15 11.03
C GLY A 140 -10.35 -0.91 11.13
N ALA A 141 -9.37 -0.93 10.20
CA ALA A 141 -8.18 -1.74 10.39
C ALA A 141 -7.32 -1.20 11.52
N ASN A 142 -6.73 -2.09 12.32
CA ASN A 142 -5.75 -1.73 13.32
C ASN A 142 -4.34 -1.80 12.70
N ILE A 143 -3.61 -0.69 12.76
CA ILE A 143 -2.26 -0.60 12.21
C ILE A 143 -1.24 -0.82 13.34
N ILE A 144 -0.39 -1.83 13.16
CA ILE A 144 0.66 -2.20 14.12
C ILE A 144 2.02 -1.93 13.48
N HIS A 145 2.72 -0.91 13.97
CA HIS A 145 4.07 -0.59 13.52
C HIS A 145 5.08 -1.50 14.21
N ASP A 146 5.26 -2.70 13.66
CA ASP A 146 6.21 -3.69 14.17
C ASP A 146 6.66 -4.65 13.06
N ARG A 147 7.70 -5.43 13.34
CA ARG A 147 8.22 -6.45 12.45
C ARG A 147 7.82 -7.84 12.91
N VAL A 148 7.16 -8.60 12.05
CA VAL A 148 6.91 -10.01 12.29
C VAL A 148 8.24 -10.77 12.27
N LEU A 149 8.50 -11.53 13.34
CA LEU A 149 9.68 -12.38 13.48
C LEU A 149 9.36 -13.86 13.27
N ASN A 150 8.18 -14.27 13.71
CA ASN A 150 7.77 -15.67 13.60
C ASN A 150 6.29 -15.79 13.31
N MET A 151 5.94 -16.84 12.59
CA MET A 151 4.57 -17.22 12.28
C MET A 151 4.44 -18.74 12.40
N GLU A 152 3.58 -19.18 13.29
CA GLU A 152 3.31 -20.59 13.54
C GLU A 152 1.87 -20.93 13.19
N ARG A 153 1.68 -21.81 12.22
CA ARG A 153 0.36 -22.30 11.81
C ARG A 153 0.04 -23.61 12.53
N ASN A 154 -1.14 -23.71 13.08
CA ASN A 154 -1.69 -24.92 13.66
C ASN A 154 -3.13 -25.16 13.15
N GLU A 155 -3.78 -26.23 13.63
CA GLU A 155 -5.16 -26.59 13.24
C GLU A 155 -6.19 -25.50 13.62
N ASN A 156 -5.86 -24.66 14.59
CA ASN A 156 -6.75 -23.65 15.15
C ASN A 156 -6.46 -22.22 14.68
N GLY A 157 -5.58 -22.01 13.69
CA GLY A 157 -5.23 -20.70 13.16
C GLY A 157 -3.73 -20.45 13.08
N VAL A 158 -3.36 -19.16 13.07
CA VAL A 158 -1.98 -18.70 12.94
C VAL A 158 -1.62 -17.85 14.16
N ILE A 159 -0.48 -18.12 14.79
CA ILE A 159 0.08 -17.30 15.86
C ILE A 159 1.20 -16.46 15.25
N ILE A 160 1.12 -15.14 15.42
CA ILE A 160 2.13 -14.19 14.94
C ILE A 160 2.86 -13.62 16.14
N LYS A 161 4.20 -13.59 16.05
CA LYS A 161 5.10 -12.97 17.04
C LYS A 161 5.91 -11.88 16.38
N THR A 162 5.98 -10.73 17.01
CA THR A 162 6.68 -9.55 16.48
C THR A 162 7.93 -9.23 17.31
N LYS A 163 8.75 -8.32 16.79
CA LYS A 163 10.01 -7.89 17.42
C LYS A 163 9.79 -7.27 18.81
N ASN A 164 8.70 -6.53 19.00
CA ASN A 164 8.40 -5.85 20.27
C ASN A 164 7.55 -6.72 21.22
N ASN A 165 7.62 -8.07 21.07
CA ASN A 165 6.93 -9.06 21.90
C ASN A 165 5.39 -9.00 21.82
N PHE A 166 4.82 -8.42 20.77
CA PHE A 166 3.41 -8.59 20.48
C PHE A 166 3.18 -10.02 19.98
N GLU A 167 2.22 -10.72 20.59
CA GLU A 167 1.81 -12.06 20.19
C GLU A 167 0.30 -12.11 20.12
N LYS A 168 -0.24 -12.55 18.98
CA LYS A 168 -1.68 -12.70 18.79
C LYS A 168 -1.98 -13.86 17.85
N LYS A 169 -3.12 -14.51 18.12
CA LYS A 169 -3.66 -15.57 17.28
C LYS A 169 -4.67 -14.99 16.30
N TYR A 170 -4.60 -15.48 15.07
CA TYR A 170 -5.46 -15.10 13.96
C TYR A 170 -6.10 -16.33 13.33
N ASP A 171 -7.23 -16.12 12.68
CA ASP A 171 -7.93 -17.12 11.88
C ASP A 171 -7.33 -17.24 10.48
N LEU A 172 -6.78 -16.11 9.96
CA LEU A 172 -6.14 -15.97 8.65
C LEU A 172 -4.94 -15.01 8.73
#